data_6041c566ecded8cca2b0959f6347b7bf
#
_entry.id   6041c566ecded8cca2b0959f6347b7bf
#
_cell.length_a   1.000
_cell.length_b   1.000
_cell.length_c   1.000
_cell.angle_alpha   90.00
_cell.angle_beta   90.00
_cell.angle_gamma   90.00
#
_symmetry.space_group_name_H-M   'P 1'
#
loop_
_entity.id
_entity.type
_entity.pdbx_description
1 polymer ?
#
loop_
_entity_poly.entity_id
_entity_poly.type
_entity_poly.pdbx_seq_one_letter_code
_entity_poly.pdbx_strand_id
1 'polypeptide(L)'
;MYTIKSIARKLIGTKNVEKIKILRRRIALKRSFYMDKKLYIKHSSVFKKDTYNKIESEITLRYHSIEKGFLHNPIRYRFAKERVEELLDYLKFDDVNIHIKDVQIQSAILNLCVYYELHLSNNIDISDYYTIEEYEHLKSNLTIKEQPVKSHTSSEYFNFRLSNFEQFSKSRCSVRSFTGEKISIDVFQKVVKLANQAPTVCNRQGVSVNLIENKEKIDEILSIQGGLKGYSESLSQLIVLTSDRNYFYSIGERYQLYIDGGIYLMNLLYALHYYEIAACPAHWGMPIEADIKVQKIIGLNDSEKII
;
A
#
# COMPACT_ATOMS: atom_id res chain seq x y z
N MET A 1 30.38 2.47 44.37
CA MET A 1 29.05 3.16 44.43
C MET A 1 27.98 2.20 44.00
N TYR A 2 27.14 1.71 44.95
CA TYR A 2 26.04 0.79 44.63
C TYR A 2 24.96 1.57 43.88
N THR A 3 24.60 1.16 42.68
CA THR A 3 23.49 1.78 41.93
C THR A 3 22.15 1.47 42.65
N ILE A 4 21.15 2.37 42.53
CA ILE A 4 19.78 2.16 43.09
C ILE A 4 19.23 0.79 42.69
N LYS A 5 19.59 0.27 41.52
CA LYS A 5 19.23 -1.06 41.04
C LYS A 5 19.83 -2.20 41.89
N SER A 6 21.07 -2.03 42.39
CA SER A 6 21.70 -3.08 43.23
C SER A 6 21.11 -3.11 44.63
N ILE A 7 20.76 -1.94 45.18
CA ILE A 7 20.09 -1.82 46.49
C ILE A 7 18.67 -2.44 46.40
N ALA A 8 17.89 -2.12 45.39
CA ALA A 8 16.57 -2.69 45.18
C ALA A 8 16.61 -4.24 45.03
N ARG A 9 17.61 -4.80 44.33
CA ARG A 9 17.79 -6.24 44.21
C ARG A 9 18.07 -6.91 45.56
N LYS A 10 18.86 -6.26 46.45
CA LYS A 10 19.15 -6.77 47.80
C LYS A 10 17.93 -6.73 48.71
N LEU A 11 17.11 -5.67 48.64
CA LEU A 11 15.96 -5.47 49.53
C LEU A 11 14.72 -6.31 49.16
N ILE A 12 14.38 -6.41 47.89
CA ILE A 12 13.13 -7.04 47.44
C ILE A 12 13.35 -8.31 46.60
N GLY A 13 14.59 -8.69 46.36
CA GLY A 13 14.97 -9.86 45.57
C GLY A 13 14.88 -9.66 44.07
N THR A 14 15.72 -10.36 43.33
CA THR A 14 15.82 -10.24 41.84
C THR A 14 14.52 -10.56 41.12
N LYS A 15 13.78 -11.60 41.56
CA LYS A 15 12.49 -11.99 40.94
C LYS A 15 11.43 -10.91 41.09
N ASN A 16 11.35 -10.22 42.22
CA ASN A 16 10.36 -9.16 42.44
C ASN A 16 10.74 -7.89 41.67
N VAL A 17 12.02 -7.57 41.55
CA VAL A 17 12.50 -6.46 40.70
C VAL A 17 12.10 -6.71 39.24
N GLU A 18 12.22 -7.94 38.76
CA GLU A 18 11.85 -8.27 37.39
C GLU A 18 10.33 -8.20 37.16
N LYS A 19 9.52 -8.69 38.10
CA LYS A 19 8.05 -8.52 38.07
C LYS A 19 7.62 -7.05 38.01
N ILE A 20 8.27 -6.17 38.81
CA ILE A 20 7.99 -4.72 38.78
C ILE A 20 8.36 -4.11 37.41
N LYS A 21 9.47 -4.51 36.82
CA LYS A 21 9.84 -4.03 35.47
C LYS A 21 8.84 -4.47 34.41
N ILE A 22 8.41 -5.75 34.45
CA ILE A 22 7.39 -6.26 33.54
C ILE A 22 6.09 -5.48 33.70
N LEU A 23 5.65 -5.24 34.95
CA LEU A 23 4.45 -4.43 35.16
C LEU A 23 4.58 -3.00 34.63
N ARG A 24 5.71 -2.35 34.90
CA ARG A 24 5.98 -0.99 34.32
C ARG A 24 5.96 -1.00 32.80
N ARG A 25 6.55 -2.02 32.16
CA ARG A 25 6.51 -2.17 30.68
C ARG A 25 5.08 -2.35 30.19
N ARG A 26 4.25 -3.17 30.85
CA ARG A 26 2.82 -3.34 30.48
C ARG A 26 2.03 -2.04 30.60
N ILE A 27 2.26 -1.25 31.66
CA ILE A 27 1.63 0.07 31.84
C ILE A 27 2.09 1.04 30.71
N ALA A 28 3.39 1.08 30.42
CA ALA A 28 3.93 1.92 29.38
C ALA A 28 3.38 1.53 28.00
N LEU A 29 3.22 0.23 27.72
CA LEU A 29 2.62 -0.27 26.48
C LEU A 29 1.15 0.19 26.31
N LYS A 30 0.33 0.00 27.38
CA LYS A 30 -1.06 0.48 27.40
C LYS A 30 -1.14 1.98 27.14
N ARG A 31 -0.28 2.78 27.79
CA ARG A 31 -0.22 4.24 27.59
C ARG A 31 0.16 4.60 26.15
N SER A 32 1.14 3.92 25.56
CA SER A 32 1.56 4.17 24.18
C SER A 32 0.42 3.91 23.21
N PHE A 33 -0.23 2.75 23.27
CA PHE A 33 -1.37 2.44 22.37
C PHE A 33 -2.58 3.35 22.62
N TYR A 34 -2.82 3.77 23.87
CA TYR A 34 -3.86 4.74 24.16
C TYR A 34 -3.59 6.10 23.47
N MET A 35 -2.36 6.58 23.51
CA MET A 35 -1.96 7.81 22.85
C MET A 35 -2.04 7.68 21.33
N ASP A 36 -1.56 6.57 20.77
CA ASP A 36 -1.65 6.29 19.33
C ASP A 36 -3.12 6.27 18.88
N LYS A 37 -4.00 5.58 19.60
CA LYS A 37 -5.45 5.58 19.36
C LYS A 37 -6.02 7.00 19.38
N LYS A 38 -5.68 7.81 20.38
CA LYS A 38 -6.16 9.19 20.52
C LYS A 38 -5.74 10.06 19.34
N LEU A 39 -4.49 9.96 18.93
CA LEU A 39 -3.95 10.69 17.78
C LEU A 39 -4.56 10.22 16.47
N TYR A 40 -4.75 8.91 16.29
CA TYR A 40 -5.38 8.35 15.11
C TYR A 40 -6.84 8.83 14.97
N ILE A 41 -7.64 8.78 16.03
CA ILE A 41 -9.03 9.30 16.04
C ILE A 41 -9.05 10.78 15.70
N LYS A 42 -8.11 11.57 16.23
CA LYS A 42 -8.06 13.01 16.02
C LYS A 42 -7.67 13.41 14.59
N HIS A 43 -6.72 12.67 14.00
CA HIS A 43 -6.04 13.09 12.77
C HIS A 43 -6.35 12.26 11.53
N SER A 44 -6.94 11.07 11.66
CA SER A 44 -7.35 10.25 10.52
C SER A 44 -8.57 10.82 9.80
N SER A 45 -8.62 10.72 8.47
CA SER A 45 -9.76 11.06 7.63
C SER A 45 -10.99 10.16 7.88
N VAL A 46 -10.79 8.97 8.48
CA VAL A 46 -11.86 8.02 8.83
C VAL A 46 -12.94 8.64 9.72
N PHE A 47 -12.54 9.51 10.65
CA PHE A 47 -13.46 10.09 11.64
C PHE A 47 -13.95 11.49 11.29
N LYS A 48 -13.11 12.27 10.58
CA LYS A 48 -13.40 13.65 10.23
C LYS A 48 -12.60 14.07 8.99
N LYS A 49 -13.24 14.85 8.12
CA LYS A 49 -12.64 15.42 6.91
C LYS A 49 -12.57 16.94 7.01
N ASP A 50 -11.91 17.43 8.05
CA ASP A 50 -11.89 18.83 8.50
C ASP A 50 -10.60 19.58 8.18
N THR A 51 -9.73 19.02 7.34
CA THR A 51 -8.50 19.67 6.87
C THR A 51 -8.25 19.33 5.41
N TYR A 52 -7.57 20.22 4.68
CA TYR A 52 -7.21 20.00 3.27
C TYR A 52 -6.50 18.65 3.06
N ASN A 53 -5.50 18.30 3.87
CA ASN A 53 -4.77 17.03 3.72
C ASN A 53 -5.68 15.79 3.81
N LYS A 54 -6.72 15.84 4.63
CA LYS A 54 -7.70 14.75 4.73
C LYS A 54 -8.60 14.70 3.50
N ILE A 55 -9.00 15.86 2.97
CA ILE A 55 -9.79 15.99 1.75
C ILE A 55 -8.95 15.51 0.55
N GLU A 56 -7.70 15.95 0.42
CA GLU A 56 -6.77 15.50 -0.61
C GLU A 56 -6.56 13.98 -0.59
N SER A 57 -6.45 13.37 0.59
CA SER A 57 -6.37 11.91 0.75
C SER A 57 -7.64 11.20 0.22
N GLU A 58 -8.82 11.76 0.48
CA GLU A 58 -10.09 11.23 -0.03
C GLU A 58 -10.20 11.37 -1.56
N ILE A 59 -9.76 12.50 -2.10
CA ILE A 59 -9.67 12.75 -3.55
C ILE A 59 -8.74 11.71 -4.19
N THR A 60 -7.57 11.50 -3.60
CA THR A 60 -6.58 10.52 -4.09
C THR A 60 -7.14 9.10 -4.14
N LEU A 61 -7.84 8.66 -3.11
CA LEU A 61 -8.48 7.35 -3.07
C LEU A 61 -9.51 7.17 -4.20
N ARG A 62 -10.26 8.22 -4.53
CA ARG A 62 -11.32 8.17 -5.54
C ARG A 62 -10.77 8.13 -6.94
N TYR A 63 -9.88 9.04 -7.30
CA TYR A 63 -9.31 9.00 -8.65
C TYR A 63 -8.49 7.71 -8.88
N HIS A 64 -7.79 7.20 -7.86
CA HIS A 64 -7.11 5.90 -7.98
C HIS A 64 -8.08 4.73 -8.26
N SER A 65 -9.32 4.81 -7.77
CA SER A 65 -10.36 3.82 -8.12
C SER A 65 -10.78 3.94 -9.59
N ILE A 66 -10.81 5.17 -10.13
CA ILE A 66 -11.09 5.43 -11.56
C ILE A 66 -9.93 4.90 -12.42
N GLU A 67 -8.66 5.17 -12.04
CA GLU A 67 -7.48 4.62 -12.72
C GLU A 67 -7.54 3.09 -12.85
N LYS A 68 -7.96 2.41 -11.78
CA LYS A 68 -8.14 0.95 -11.81
C LYS A 68 -9.22 0.54 -12.81
N GLY A 69 -10.28 1.32 -12.95
CA GLY A 69 -11.36 1.04 -13.88
C GLY A 69 -10.91 1.06 -15.35
N PHE A 70 -9.98 1.94 -15.72
CA PHE A 70 -9.39 1.98 -17.07
C PHE A 70 -8.58 0.72 -17.43
N LEU A 71 -8.20 -0.08 -16.45
CA LEU A 71 -7.38 -1.28 -16.66
C LEU A 71 -8.20 -2.55 -16.92
N HIS A 72 -9.53 -2.49 -16.82
CA HIS A 72 -10.35 -3.67 -17.11
C HIS A 72 -10.33 -4.02 -18.60
N ASN A 73 -10.16 -5.29 -18.91
CA ASN A 73 -10.23 -5.81 -20.26
C ASN A 73 -11.20 -7.03 -20.30
N PRO A 74 -12.34 -6.93 -21.00
CA PRO A 74 -12.85 -5.75 -21.69
C PRO A 74 -13.25 -4.62 -20.71
N ILE A 75 -13.19 -3.39 -21.20
CA ILE A 75 -13.57 -2.22 -20.40
C ILE A 75 -15.07 -2.28 -20.05
N ARG A 76 -15.39 -1.92 -18.81
CA ARG A 76 -16.77 -1.87 -18.32
C ARG A 76 -17.19 -0.42 -18.25
N TYR A 77 -17.97 0.04 -19.23
CA TYR A 77 -18.45 1.43 -19.21
C TYR A 77 -19.27 1.75 -17.97
N ARG A 78 -19.30 3.03 -17.59
CA ARG A 78 -19.93 3.56 -16.36
C ARG A 78 -19.37 2.97 -15.07
N PHE A 79 -18.12 2.45 -15.12
CA PHE A 79 -17.44 1.96 -13.92
C PHE A 79 -17.21 3.08 -12.92
N ALA A 80 -17.11 2.72 -11.64
CA ALA A 80 -16.81 3.65 -10.54
C ALA A 80 -17.74 4.88 -10.45
N LYS A 81 -19.00 4.79 -10.92
CA LYS A 81 -19.96 5.91 -10.92
C LYS A 81 -19.98 6.67 -9.59
N GLU A 82 -20.21 5.99 -8.48
CA GLU A 82 -20.23 6.61 -7.14
C GLU A 82 -18.93 7.36 -6.81
N ARG A 83 -17.76 6.86 -7.29
CA ARG A 83 -16.47 7.51 -7.06
C ARG A 83 -16.28 8.75 -7.92
N VAL A 84 -16.86 8.76 -9.10
CA VAL A 84 -16.90 9.94 -9.98
C VAL A 84 -17.77 11.02 -9.35
N GLU A 85 -18.98 10.70 -8.90
CA GLU A 85 -19.89 11.62 -8.22
C GLU A 85 -19.25 12.21 -6.96
N GLU A 86 -18.70 11.36 -6.07
CA GLU A 86 -18.00 11.80 -4.87
C GLU A 86 -16.79 12.70 -5.19
N LEU A 87 -16.05 12.39 -6.26
CA LEU A 87 -14.87 13.17 -6.66
C LEU A 87 -15.27 14.55 -7.20
N LEU A 88 -16.31 14.63 -8.02
CA LEU A 88 -16.88 15.88 -8.49
C LEU A 88 -17.31 16.78 -7.32
N ASP A 89 -17.93 16.20 -6.30
CA ASP A 89 -18.37 16.94 -5.12
C ASP A 89 -17.16 17.46 -4.30
N TYR A 90 -16.10 16.66 -4.12
CA TYR A 90 -14.89 17.13 -3.45
C TYR A 90 -14.21 18.30 -4.18
N LEU A 91 -14.20 18.27 -5.50
CA LEU A 91 -13.59 19.33 -6.31
C LEU A 91 -14.35 20.67 -6.25
N LYS A 92 -15.59 20.68 -5.74
CA LYS A 92 -16.38 21.91 -5.52
C LYS A 92 -16.04 22.62 -4.20
N PHE A 93 -15.23 22.03 -3.31
CA PHE A 93 -14.88 22.64 -2.03
C PHE A 93 -13.92 23.83 -2.22
N ASP A 94 -14.18 24.92 -1.50
CA ASP A 94 -13.38 26.15 -1.57
C ASP A 94 -11.91 25.89 -1.27
N ASP A 95 -11.62 25.09 -0.24
CA ASP A 95 -10.26 24.70 0.13
C ASP A 95 -9.54 23.95 -1.00
N VAL A 96 -10.26 23.20 -1.83
CA VAL A 96 -9.70 22.50 -2.99
C VAL A 96 -9.44 23.46 -4.15
N ASN A 97 -10.29 24.45 -4.35
CA ASN A 97 -10.11 25.46 -5.40
C ASN A 97 -8.84 26.29 -5.18
N ILE A 98 -8.47 26.59 -3.94
CA ILE A 98 -7.21 27.26 -3.61
C ILE A 98 -6.01 26.41 -4.05
N HIS A 99 -6.14 25.08 -4.01
CA HIS A 99 -5.14 24.07 -4.32
C HIS A 99 -5.29 23.46 -5.72
N ILE A 100 -6.03 24.09 -6.60
CA ILE A 100 -6.38 23.55 -7.93
C ILE A 100 -5.14 23.13 -8.78
N LYS A 101 -3.98 23.73 -8.53
CA LYS A 101 -2.72 23.44 -9.23
C LYS A 101 -1.87 22.35 -8.56
N ASP A 102 -2.28 21.84 -7.40
CA ASP A 102 -1.55 20.78 -6.71
C ASP A 102 -1.62 19.47 -7.51
N VAL A 103 -0.55 18.69 -7.49
CA VAL A 103 -0.38 17.50 -8.32
C VAL A 103 -1.54 16.50 -8.13
N GLN A 104 -1.97 16.28 -6.89
CA GLN A 104 -3.06 15.34 -6.61
C GLN A 104 -4.41 15.82 -7.15
N ILE A 105 -4.67 17.14 -7.08
CA ILE A 105 -5.89 17.73 -7.62
C ILE A 105 -5.86 17.69 -9.15
N GLN A 106 -4.72 18.02 -9.76
CA GLN A 106 -4.55 17.92 -11.21
C GLN A 106 -4.69 16.47 -11.70
N SER A 107 -4.20 15.49 -10.94
CA SER A 107 -4.40 14.06 -11.26
C SER A 107 -5.88 13.67 -11.18
N ALA A 108 -6.62 14.19 -10.20
CA ALA A 108 -8.06 13.96 -10.11
C ALA A 108 -8.83 14.54 -11.31
N ILE A 109 -8.53 15.79 -11.68
CA ILE A 109 -9.11 16.46 -12.86
C ILE A 109 -8.78 15.68 -14.14
N LEU A 110 -7.53 15.27 -14.31
CA LEU A 110 -7.10 14.47 -15.45
C LEU A 110 -7.91 13.17 -15.57
N ASN A 111 -8.04 12.44 -14.46
CA ASN A 111 -8.79 11.18 -14.44
C ASN A 111 -10.26 11.39 -14.83
N LEU A 112 -10.90 12.45 -14.34
CA LEU A 112 -12.28 12.78 -14.69
C LEU A 112 -12.40 13.18 -16.17
N CYS A 113 -11.48 13.98 -16.70
CA CYS A 113 -11.47 14.35 -18.12
C CYS A 113 -11.32 13.13 -19.02
N VAL A 114 -10.35 12.25 -18.73
CA VAL A 114 -10.15 11.01 -19.49
C VAL A 114 -11.35 10.06 -19.37
N TYR A 115 -11.97 10.01 -18.20
CA TYR A 115 -13.19 9.23 -17.98
C TYR A 115 -14.33 9.72 -18.87
N TYR A 116 -14.57 11.04 -18.93
CA TYR A 116 -15.61 11.64 -19.78
C TYR A 116 -15.33 11.38 -21.26
N GLU A 117 -14.10 11.65 -21.70
CA GLU A 117 -13.67 11.45 -23.10
C GLU A 117 -13.78 9.99 -23.57
N LEU A 118 -13.49 9.03 -22.67
CA LEU A 118 -13.67 7.61 -22.92
C LEU A 118 -15.14 7.28 -23.22
N HIS A 119 -16.06 7.78 -22.42
CA HIS A 119 -17.50 7.50 -22.58
C HIS A 119 -18.05 8.20 -23.82
N LEU A 120 -17.67 9.47 -24.03
CA LEU A 120 -18.07 10.25 -25.21
C LEU A 120 -17.63 9.57 -26.52
N SER A 121 -16.36 9.14 -26.60
CA SER A 121 -15.81 8.50 -27.83
C SER A 121 -16.45 7.14 -28.16
N ASN A 122 -17.11 6.52 -27.17
CA ASN A 122 -17.82 5.24 -27.34
C ASN A 122 -19.35 5.41 -27.36
N ASN A 123 -19.86 6.63 -27.45
CA ASN A 123 -21.29 6.97 -27.45
C ASN A 123 -22.04 6.44 -26.22
N ILE A 124 -21.41 6.47 -25.06
CA ILE A 124 -21.99 6.08 -23.78
C ILE A 124 -22.43 7.33 -23.03
N ASP A 125 -23.72 7.47 -22.80
CA ASP A 125 -24.28 8.58 -22.02
C ASP A 125 -23.98 8.40 -20.52
N ILE A 126 -23.43 9.47 -19.92
CA ILE A 126 -23.15 9.60 -18.49
C ILE A 126 -23.67 10.90 -17.90
N SER A 127 -24.51 11.64 -18.65
CA SER A 127 -25.04 12.94 -18.24
C SER A 127 -25.88 12.91 -16.98
N ASP A 128 -26.38 11.72 -16.58
CA ASP A 128 -27.12 11.49 -15.35
C ASP A 128 -26.27 11.65 -14.06
N TYR A 129 -24.92 11.73 -14.16
CA TYR A 129 -24.04 11.92 -13.02
C TYR A 129 -22.75 12.72 -13.29
N TYR A 130 -22.43 13.00 -14.56
CA TYR A 130 -21.29 13.82 -14.94
C TYR A 130 -21.64 14.57 -16.24
N THR A 131 -21.90 15.86 -16.13
CA THR A 131 -22.41 16.69 -17.24
C THR A 131 -21.29 17.26 -18.11
N ILE A 132 -21.65 17.73 -19.30
CA ILE A 132 -20.69 18.39 -20.22
C ILE A 132 -20.15 19.69 -19.60
N GLU A 133 -20.97 20.45 -18.88
CA GLU A 133 -20.57 21.70 -18.25
C GLU A 133 -19.53 21.45 -17.15
N GLU A 134 -19.71 20.41 -16.34
CA GLU A 134 -18.72 20.01 -15.34
C GLU A 134 -17.39 19.57 -16.00
N TYR A 135 -17.46 18.77 -17.09
CA TYR A 135 -16.28 18.38 -17.85
C TYR A 135 -15.53 19.57 -18.44
N GLU A 136 -16.23 20.50 -19.12
CA GLU A 136 -15.61 21.68 -19.72
C GLU A 136 -14.95 22.57 -18.66
N HIS A 137 -15.61 22.76 -17.52
CA HIS A 137 -15.05 23.49 -16.40
C HIS A 137 -13.76 22.84 -15.89
N LEU A 138 -13.76 21.52 -15.66
CA LEU A 138 -12.56 20.81 -15.21
C LEU A 138 -11.45 20.84 -16.26
N LYS A 139 -11.78 20.64 -17.53
CA LYS A 139 -10.82 20.67 -18.62
C LYS A 139 -10.14 22.04 -18.77
N SER A 140 -10.86 23.13 -18.54
CA SER A 140 -10.28 24.48 -18.57
C SER A 140 -9.24 24.72 -17.45
N ASN A 141 -9.32 23.97 -16.35
CA ASN A 141 -8.39 24.03 -15.22
C ASN A 141 -7.26 22.98 -15.29
N LEU A 142 -7.29 22.09 -16.29
CA LEU A 142 -6.29 21.03 -16.44
C LEU A 142 -4.98 21.59 -16.98
N THR A 143 -3.89 21.42 -16.25
CA THR A 143 -2.55 21.90 -16.63
C THR A 143 -1.57 20.79 -17.01
N ILE A 144 -1.80 19.55 -16.54
CA ILE A 144 -0.96 18.40 -16.86
C ILE A 144 -1.44 17.70 -18.14
N LYS A 145 -0.49 17.10 -18.89
CA LYS A 145 -0.76 16.42 -20.17
C LYS A 145 -0.45 14.92 -20.14
N GLU A 146 -0.27 14.38 -18.95
CA GLU A 146 0.04 12.96 -18.79
C GLU A 146 -1.19 12.10 -18.99
N GLN A 147 -1.00 10.78 -19.22
CA GLN A 147 -2.08 9.80 -19.20
C GLN A 147 -2.17 9.17 -17.81
N PRO A 148 -3.38 8.95 -17.26
CA PRO A 148 -3.55 8.35 -15.94
C PRO A 148 -3.07 6.90 -15.91
N VAL A 149 -3.11 6.21 -17.03
CA VAL A 149 -2.64 4.83 -17.20
C VAL A 149 -1.75 4.75 -18.43
N LYS A 150 -0.60 4.08 -18.28
CA LYS A 150 0.37 3.86 -19.36
C LYS A 150 0.44 2.37 -19.71
N SER A 151 0.51 2.06 -20.99
CA SER A 151 0.79 0.72 -21.49
C SER A 151 2.23 0.66 -22.00
N HIS A 152 2.93 -0.40 -21.62
CA HIS A 152 4.31 -0.66 -22.04
C HIS A 152 4.43 -2.12 -22.49
N THR A 153 5.23 -2.34 -23.51
CA THR A 153 5.75 -3.68 -23.79
C THR A 153 6.74 -4.10 -22.69
N SER A 154 7.01 -5.39 -22.57
CA SER A 154 8.01 -5.89 -21.61
C SER A 154 9.39 -5.25 -21.85
N SER A 155 9.82 -5.12 -23.09
CA SER A 155 11.10 -4.51 -23.45
C SER A 155 11.19 -3.03 -23.05
N GLU A 156 10.12 -2.26 -23.24
CA GLU A 156 10.07 -0.85 -22.83
C GLU A 156 10.10 -0.72 -21.29
N TYR A 157 9.31 -1.55 -20.59
CA TYR A 157 9.24 -1.51 -19.13
C TYR A 157 10.56 -1.83 -18.45
N PHE A 158 11.33 -2.80 -18.99
CA PHE A 158 12.61 -3.21 -18.42
C PHE A 158 13.85 -2.55 -19.06
N ASN A 159 13.66 -1.61 -19.97
CA ASN A 159 14.75 -0.97 -20.72
C ASN A 159 15.84 -0.35 -19.82
N PHE A 160 15.44 0.24 -18.68
CA PHE A 160 16.33 0.92 -17.74
C PHE A 160 16.77 0.06 -16.54
N ARG A 161 16.48 -1.24 -16.53
CA ARG A 161 16.78 -2.13 -15.39
C ARG A 161 18.28 -2.25 -15.03
N LEU A 162 19.17 -1.99 -15.96
CA LEU A 162 20.63 -2.01 -15.75
C LEU A 162 21.26 -0.60 -15.85
N SER A 163 20.44 0.43 -15.88
CA SER A 163 20.89 1.83 -15.95
C SER A 163 21.36 2.35 -14.59
N ASN A 164 21.80 3.60 -14.54
CA ASN A 164 22.10 4.25 -13.26
C ASN A 164 20.86 4.27 -12.34
N PHE A 165 21.08 4.45 -11.05
CA PHE A 165 20.02 4.33 -10.05
C PHE A 165 18.83 5.27 -10.30
N GLU A 166 19.07 6.48 -10.80
CA GLU A 166 18.01 7.44 -11.08
C GLU A 166 17.06 6.93 -12.17
N GLN A 167 17.59 6.50 -13.30
CA GLN A 167 16.80 5.94 -14.40
C GLN A 167 16.12 4.63 -14.02
N PHE A 168 16.86 3.74 -13.35
CA PHE A 168 16.32 2.49 -12.82
C PHE A 168 15.14 2.72 -11.88
N SER A 169 15.28 3.60 -10.90
CA SER A 169 14.23 3.88 -9.91
C SER A 169 12.98 4.51 -10.56
N LYS A 170 13.17 5.41 -11.52
CA LYS A 170 12.06 6.07 -12.26
C LYS A 170 11.31 5.10 -13.18
N SER A 171 11.96 4.06 -13.70
CA SER A 171 11.35 3.10 -14.62
C SER A 171 10.43 2.08 -13.93
N ARG A 172 10.65 1.81 -12.65
CA ARG A 172 9.82 0.86 -11.91
C ARG A 172 8.43 1.47 -11.60
N CYS A 173 7.39 0.87 -12.09
CA CYS A 173 6.01 1.21 -11.73
C CYS A 173 5.20 -0.06 -11.37
N SER A 174 3.98 0.11 -10.88
CA SER A 174 3.06 -0.99 -10.56
C SER A 174 2.42 -1.53 -11.84
N VAL A 175 2.71 -2.78 -12.18
CA VAL A 175 2.14 -3.46 -13.35
C VAL A 175 0.91 -4.24 -12.94
N ARG A 176 -0.15 -4.16 -13.74
CA ARG A 176 -1.44 -4.83 -13.46
C ARG A 176 -1.92 -5.73 -14.62
N SER A 177 -1.08 -5.94 -15.63
CA SER A 177 -1.29 -6.93 -16.69
C SER A 177 -0.16 -7.94 -16.63
N PHE A 178 -0.49 -9.21 -16.42
CA PHE A 178 0.48 -10.29 -16.19
C PHE A 178 0.35 -11.36 -17.25
N THR A 179 1.48 -11.97 -17.61
CA THR A 179 1.53 -13.07 -18.61
C THR A 179 1.00 -14.39 -18.06
N GLY A 180 0.97 -14.55 -16.74
CA GLY A 180 0.64 -15.84 -16.11
C GLY A 180 1.83 -16.80 -16.02
N GLU A 181 3.00 -16.44 -16.56
CA GLU A 181 4.20 -17.25 -16.44
C GLU A 181 4.71 -17.26 -14.99
N LYS A 182 5.20 -18.43 -14.57
CA LYS A 182 5.80 -18.59 -13.24
C LYS A 182 7.28 -18.27 -13.27
N ILE A 183 7.72 -17.56 -12.25
CA ILE A 183 9.13 -17.34 -11.97
C ILE A 183 9.71 -18.64 -11.43
N SER A 184 10.84 -19.08 -11.97
CA SER A 184 11.53 -20.25 -11.42
C SER A 184 12.07 -20.00 -10.01
N ILE A 185 12.16 -21.06 -9.21
CA ILE A 185 12.66 -20.96 -7.83
C ILE A 185 14.09 -20.39 -7.76
N ASP A 186 14.93 -20.68 -8.75
CA ASP A 186 16.30 -20.18 -8.82
C ASP A 186 16.33 -18.66 -9.03
N VAL A 187 15.48 -18.14 -9.89
CA VAL A 187 15.34 -16.69 -10.11
C VAL A 187 14.75 -16.03 -8.86
N PHE A 188 13.73 -16.63 -8.25
CA PHE A 188 13.14 -16.13 -7.02
C PHE A 188 14.16 -16.05 -5.88
N GLN A 189 15.02 -17.08 -5.71
CA GLN A 189 16.08 -17.06 -4.71
C GLN A 189 17.11 -15.93 -4.96
N LYS A 190 17.45 -15.64 -6.22
CA LYS A 190 18.31 -14.49 -6.57
C LYS A 190 17.65 -13.16 -6.20
N VAL A 191 16.34 -13.02 -6.46
CA VAL A 191 15.57 -11.85 -6.07
C VAL A 191 15.59 -11.64 -4.55
N VAL A 192 15.28 -12.70 -3.78
CA VAL A 192 15.29 -12.64 -2.31
C VAL A 192 16.70 -12.34 -1.77
N LYS A 193 17.74 -12.95 -2.34
CA LYS A 193 19.13 -12.68 -1.96
C LYS A 193 19.51 -11.20 -2.16
N LEU A 194 19.05 -10.58 -3.25
CA LEU A 194 19.26 -9.16 -3.49
C LEU A 194 18.40 -8.30 -2.55
N ALA A 195 17.13 -8.67 -2.34
CA ALA A 195 16.24 -7.98 -1.41
C ALA A 195 16.75 -7.98 0.03
N ASN A 196 17.44 -9.04 0.47
CA ASN A 196 18.04 -9.18 1.80
C ASN A 196 19.18 -8.18 2.09
N GLN A 197 19.61 -7.36 1.10
CA GLN A 197 20.51 -6.22 1.34
C GLN A 197 19.79 -5.04 2.02
N ALA A 198 18.46 -5.10 2.18
CA ALA A 198 17.69 -4.09 2.90
C ALA A 198 18.16 -4.00 4.36
N PRO A 199 18.41 -2.80 4.89
CA PRO A 199 18.74 -2.64 6.30
C PRO A 199 17.54 -2.94 7.19
N THR A 200 17.80 -3.51 8.37
CA THR A 200 16.81 -3.70 9.43
C THR A 200 17.35 -3.20 10.75
N VAL A 201 16.47 -2.90 11.71
CA VAL A 201 16.90 -2.41 13.04
C VAL A 201 17.88 -3.41 13.66
N CYS A 202 19.08 -2.93 14.04
CA CYS A 202 20.18 -3.74 14.59
C CYS A 202 20.52 -4.98 13.74
N ASN A 203 20.23 -4.97 12.45
CA ASN A 203 20.42 -6.09 11.52
C ASN A 203 19.72 -7.40 11.97
N ARG A 204 18.53 -7.29 12.58
CA ARG A 204 17.81 -8.46 13.13
C ARG A 204 17.09 -9.31 12.10
N GLN A 205 16.85 -8.77 10.89
CA GLN A 205 16.34 -9.48 9.70
C GLN A 205 15.07 -10.30 10.00
N GLY A 206 14.10 -9.67 10.69
CA GLY A 206 12.84 -10.30 11.08
C GLY A 206 11.77 -10.37 9.98
N VAL A 207 12.14 -10.06 8.72
CA VAL A 207 11.23 -10.09 7.57
C VAL A 207 11.36 -11.41 6.83
N SER A 208 10.23 -11.98 6.42
CA SER A 208 10.15 -13.22 5.63
C SER A 208 9.35 -13.01 4.35
N VAL A 209 9.73 -13.74 3.30
CA VAL A 209 9.09 -13.70 1.97
C VAL A 209 8.44 -15.06 1.71
N ASN A 210 7.12 -15.09 1.60
CA ASN A 210 6.33 -16.28 1.37
C ASN A 210 5.85 -16.31 -0.08
N LEU A 211 6.34 -17.23 -0.90
CA LEU A 211 5.88 -17.43 -2.27
C LEU A 211 4.71 -18.42 -2.27
N ILE A 212 3.57 -17.97 -2.76
CA ILE A 212 2.34 -18.78 -2.90
C ILE A 212 2.16 -19.09 -4.38
N GLU A 213 2.05 -20.38 -4.72
CA GLU A 213 1.91 -20.88 -6.11
C GLU A 213 0.61 -21.66 -6.31
N ASN A 214 -0.09 -22.00 -5.25
CA ASN A 214 -1.40 -22.66 -5.33
C ASN A 214 -2.46 -21.62 -5.74
N LYS A 215 -3.07 -21.80 -6.91
CA LYS A 215 -4.03 -20.85 -7.49
C LYS A 215 -5.24 -20.61 -6.59
N GLU A 216 -5.76 -21.65 -5.95
CA GLU A 216 -6.92 -21.54 -5.06
C GLU A 216 -6.60 -20.67 -3.84
N LYS A 217 -5.41 -20.84 -3.23
CA LYS A 217 -4.95 -19.99 -2.15
C LYS A 217 -4.73 -18.55 -2.60
N ILE A 218 -4.15 -18.34 -3.79
CA ILE A 218 -3.97 -17.00 -4.36
C ILE A 218 -5.32 -16.31 -4.50
N ASP A 219 -6.30 -16.98 -5.10
CA ASP A 219 -7.63 -16.43 -5.35
C ASP A 219 -8.37 -16.15 -4.03
N GLU A 220 -8.26 -17.03 -3.03
CA GLU A 220 -8.83 -16.81 -1.72
C GLU A 220 -8.20 -15.58 -1.02
N ILE A 221 -6.87 -15.46 -1.00
CA ILE A 221 -6.16 -14.32 -0.40
C ILE A 221 -6.55 -13.02 -1.11
N LEU A 222 -6.55 -13.01 -2.44
CA LEU A 222 -6.88 -11.82 -3.22
C LEU A 222 -8.35 -11.43 -3.12
N SER A 223 -9.26 -12.39 -2.94
CA SER A 223 -10.67 -12.11 -2.65
C SER A 223 -10.87 -11.36 -1.33
N ILE A 224 -10.05 -11.67 -0.32
CA ILE A 224 -10.04 -10.99 0.98
C ILE A 224 -9.41 -9.61 0.83
N GLN A 225 -8.29 -9.49 0.11
CA GLN A 225 -7.58 -8.24 -0.12
C GLN A 225 -8.40 -7.25 -0.96
N GLY A 226 -9.13 -7.71 -1.98
CA GLY A 226 -10.10 -6.95 -2.77
C GLY A 226 -9.52 -5.90 -3.74
N GLY A 227 -8.26 -5.52 -3.63
CA GLY A 227 -7.66 -4.42 -4.41
C GLY A 227 -7.22 -4.79 -5.83
N LEU A 228 -7.15 -6.09 -6.15
CA LEU A 228 -6.75 -6.60 -7.47
C LEU A 228 -7.92 -7.27 -8.22
N LYS A 229 -9.15 -6.97 -7.85
CA LYS A 229 -10.34 -7.52 -8.48
C LYS A 229 -10.42 -7.07 -9.96
N GLY A 230 -10.50 -8.06 -10.86
CA GLY A 230 -10.60 -7.83 -12.30
C GLY A 230 -9.28 -7.95 -13.09
N TYR A 231 -8.11 -8.13 -12.41
CA TYR A 231 -6.82 -8.43 -13.05
C TYR A 231 -5.99 -9.49 -12.32
N SER A 232 -6.59 -10.19 -11.37
CA SER A 232 -5.93 -11.28 -10.64
C SER A 232 -6.04 -12.64 -11.35
N GLU A 233 -6.85 -12.75 -12.41
CA GLU A 233 -7.11 -14.02 -13.08
C GLU A 233 -5.85 -14.66 -13.69
N SER A 234 -4.98 -13.85 -14.27
CA SER A 234 -3.71 -14.27 -14.85
C SER A 234 -2.57 -14.45 -13.83
N LEU A 235 -2.78 -14.16 -12.56
CA LEU A 235 -1.72 -14.31 -11.54
C LEU A 235 -1.47 -15.79 -11.25
N SER A 236 -0.23 -16.23 -11.46
CA SER A 236 0.24 -17.59 -11.18
C SER A 236 1.03 -17.70 -9.87
N GLN A 237 1.52 -16.58 -9.33
CA GLN A 237 2.31 -16.52 -8.11
C GLN A 237 1.96 -15.25 -7.31
N LEU A 238 1.96 -15.38 -5.99
CA LEU A 238 1.75 -14.28 -5.05
C LEU A 238 2.85 -14.28 -4.00
N ILE A 239 3.46 -13.14 -3.77
CA ILE A 239 4.41 -12.94 -2.67
C ILE A 239 3.64 -12.31 -1.49
N VAL A 240 3.73 -12.94 -0.32
CA VAL A 240 3.25 -12.38 0.94
C VAL A 240 4.45 -12.07 1.82
N LEU A 241 4.63 -10.78 2.11
CA LEU A 241 5.69 -10.30 2.98
C LEU A 241 5.20 -10.32 4.42
N THR A 242 6.00 -10.89 5.33
CA THR A 242 5.69 -10.95 6.75
C THR A 242 6.85 -10.45 7.60
N SER A 243 6.55 -10.00 8.82
CA SER A 243 7.57 -9.68 9.82
C SER A 243 7.21 -10.30 11.17
N ASP A 244 8.20 -10.91 11.84
CA ASP A 244 8.02 -11.62 13.09
C ASP A 244 8.25 -10.71 14.30
N ARG A 245 7.23 -10.58 15.15
CA ARG A 245 7.25 -9.78 16.40
C ARG A 245 8.29 -10.24 17.41
N ASN A 246 8.74 -11.49 17.34
CA ASN A 246 9.77 -12.02 18.23
C ASN A 246 11.11 -11.29 18.12
N TYR A 247 11.38 -10.63 17.01
CA TYR A 247 12.61 -9.88 16.78
C TYR A 247 12.67 -8.52 17.48
N PHE A 248 11.57 -8.05 18.11
CA PHE A 248 11.50 -6.72 18.71
C PHE A 248 11.39 -6.79 20.23
N TYR A 249 12.24 -6.07 20.95
CA TYR A 249 12.42 -6.22 22.39
C TYR A 249 11.93 -5.03 23.21
N SER A 250 11.61 -3.89 22.60
CA SER A 250 11.23 -2.68 23.31
C SER A 250 9.86 -2.16 22.88
N ILE A 251 9.19 -1.42 23.79
CA ILE A 251 7.88 -0.80 23.52
C ILE A 251 8.00 0.27 22.40
N GLY A 252 9.17 0.92 22.30
CA GLY A 252 9.45 1.88 21.23
C GLY A 252 9.42 1.24 19.84
N GLU A 253 9.69 -0.06 19.76
CA GLU A 253 9.72 -0.82 18.51
C GLU A 253 8.36 -1.43 18.11
N ARG A 254 7.25 -1.05 18.77
CA ARG A 254 5.91 -1.62 18.48
C ARG A 254 5.45 -1.49 17.02
N TYR A 255 6.04 -0.56 16.27
CA TYR A 255 5.81 -0.35 14.83
C TYR A 255 7.00 -0.71 13.94
N GLN A 256 8.10 -1.17 14.54
CA GLN A 256 9.34 -1.44 13.82
C GLN A 256 9.16 -2.53 12.74
N LEU A 257 8.28 -3.49 12.97
CA LEU A 257 7.95 -4.52 12.00
C LEU A 257 7.45 -3.93 10.66
N TYR A 258 6.65 -2.85 10.72
CA TYR A 258 6.15 -2.17 9.52
C TYR A 258 7.23 -1.30 8.86
N ILE A 259 8.12 -0.70 9.67
CA ILE A 259 9.23 0.11 9.16
C ILE A 259 10.21 -0.79 8.41
N ASP A 260 10.71 -1.84 9.06
CA ASP A 260 11.64 -2.81 8.44
C ASP A 260 10.98 -3.49 7.23
N GLY A 261 9.70 -3.87 7.35
CA GLY A 261 8.93 -4.47 6.27
C GLY A 261 8.75 -3.55 5.06
N GLY A 262 8.49 -2.25 5.27
CA GLY A 262 8.38 -1.26 4.20
C GLY A 262 9.71 -1.01 3.48
N ILE A 263 10.82 -0.93 4.22
CA ILE A 263 12.17 -0.82 3.65
C ILE A 263 12.48 -2.07 2.80
N TYR A 264 12.20 -3.24 3.34
CA TYR A 264 12.40 -4.51 2.64
C TYR A 264 11.53 -4.61 1.39
N LEU A 265 10.25 -4.25 1.47
CA LEU A 265 9.32 -4.25 0.33
C LEU A 265 9.86 -3.42 -0.82
N MET A 266 10.36 -2.21 -0.56
CA MET A 266 10.90 -1.38 -1.64
C MET A 266 12.13 -2.03 -2.27
N ASN A 267 13.02 -2.63 -1.47
CA ASN A 267 14.19 -3.34 -2.00
C ASN A 267 13.78 -4.60 -2.78
N LEU A 268 12.75 -5.31 -2.33
CA LEU A 268 12.17 -6.45 -3.05
C LEU A 268 11.59 -6.03 -4.42
N LEU A 269 10.88 -4.92 -4.49
CA LEU A 269 10.35 -4.38 -5.74
C LEU A 269 11.46 -4.00 -6.73
N TYR A 270 12.55 -3.43 -6.25
CA TYR A 270 13.74 -3.17 -7.06
C TYR A 270 14.42 -4.45 -7.52
N ALA A 271 14.54 -5.44 -6.65
CA ALA A 271 15.12 -6.74 -7.01
C ALA A 271 14.28 -7.47 -8.07
N LEU A 272 12.95 -7.44 -7.96
CA LEU A 272 12.04 -7.97 -8.97
C LEU A 272 12.23 -7.26 -10.32
N HIS A 273 12.24 -5.92 -10.34
CA HIS A 273 12.45 -5.14 -11.56
C HIS A 273 13.81 -5.40 -12.21
N TYR A 274 14.86 -5.52 -11.40
CA TYR A 274 16.21 -5.87 -11.88
C TYR A 274 16.27 -7.22 -12.59
N TYR A 275 15.51 -8.22 -12.09
CA TYR A 275 15.42 -9.56 -12.68
C TYR A 275 14.28 -9.72 -13.70
N GLU A 276 13.78 -8.62 -14.28
CA GLU A 276 12.72 -8.59 -15.31
C GLU A 276 11.39 -9.24 -14.84
N ILE A 277 11.04 -9.01 -13.58
CA ILE A 277 9.79 -9.49 -13.02
C ILE A 277 8.91 -8.27 -12.72
N ALA A 278 7.79 -8.19 -13.44
CA ALA A 278 6.78 -7.17 -13.21
C ALA A 278 5.98 -7.47 -11.93
N ALA A 279 5.75 -6.47 -11.12
CA ALA A 279 5.05 -6.62 -9.85
C ALA A 279 4.08 -5.46 -9.57
N CYS A 280 3.05 -5.76 -8.82
CA CYS A 280 2.12 -4.78 -8.25
C CYS A 280 2.06 -4.98 -6.73
N PRO A 281 2.54 -4.04 -5.91
CA PRO A 281 2.34 -4.11 -4.47
C PRO A 281 0.86 -3.90 -4.15
N ALA A 282 0.29 -4.80 -3.36
CA ALA A 282 -1.08 -4.73 -2.88
C ALA A 282 -1.09 -4.33 -1.41
N HIS A 283 -1.80 -3.24 -1.08
CA HIS A 283 -1.92 -2.74 0.28
C HIS A 283 -2.60 -3.76 1.20
N TRP A 284 -1.98 -4.03 2.35
CA TRP A 284 -2.54 -4.93 3.37
C TRP A 284 -3.03 -4.15 4.61
N GLY A 285 -4.01 -3.28 4.43
CA GLY A 285 -4.69 -2.55 5.51
C GLY A 285 -5.99 -3.23 5.96
N MET A 286 -5.93 -4.53 6.24
CA MET A 286 -7.12 -5.35 6.50
C MET A 286 -7.55 -5.33 7.97
N PRO A 287 -8.87 -5.53 8.26
CA PRO A 287 -9.36 -5.80 9.60
C PRO A 287 -8.70 -7.03 10.23
N ILE A 288 -8.71 -7.11 11.54
CA ILE A 288 -8.05 -8.18 12.30
C ILE A 288 -8.55 -9.58 11.87
N GLU A 289 -9.85 -9.71 11.61
CA GLU A 289 -10.47 -10.98 11.19
C GLU A 289 -9.92 -11.46 9.83
N ALA A 290 -9.76 -10.55 8.89
CA ALA A 290 -9.17 -10.83 7.58
C ALA A 290 -7.67 -11.20 7.71
N ASP A 291 -6.93 -10.48 8.55
CA ASP A 291 -5.53 -10.77 8.85
C ASP A 291 -5.36 -12.20 9.39
N ILE A 292 -6.16 -12.58 10.41
CA ILE A 292 -6.16 -13.92 11.01
C ILE A 292 -6.54 -14.99 9.95
N LYS A 293 -7.50 -14.69 9.08
CA LYS A 293 -7.93 -15.65 8.06
C LYS A 293 -6.79 -15.94 7.09
N VAL A 294 -6.11 -14.91 6.58
CA VAL A 294 -4.99 -15.11 5.64
C VAL A 294 -3.79 -15.75 6.33
N GLN A 295 -3.49 -15.41 7.59
CA GLN A 295 -2.47 -16.10 8.37
C GLN A 295 -2.70 -17.62 8.40
N LYS A 296 -3.95 -18.06 8.59
CA LYS A 296 -4.31 -19.49 8.59
C LYS A 296 -4.15 -20.13 7.21
N ILE A 297 -4.56 -19.44 6.13
CA ILE A 297 -4.42 -19.93 4.74
C ILE A 297 -2.96 -20.21 4.40
N ILE A 298 -2.06 -19.32 4.84
CA ILE A 298 -0.63 -19.41 4.55
C ILE A 298 0.10 -20.33 5.54
N GLY A 299 -0.44 -20.50 6.75
CA GLY A 299 0.17 -21.28 7.83
C GLY A 299 1.19 -20.49 8.65
N LEU A 300 0.95 -19.19 8.87
CA LEU A 300 1.81 -18.31 9.67
C LEU A 300 1.59 -18.51 11.18
N ASN A 301 2.64 -18.25 11.97
CA ASN A 301 2.55 -18.19 13.42
C ASN A 301 1.87 -16.90 13.89
N ASP A 302 1.34 -16.90 15.12
CA ASP A 302 0.71 -15.71 15.74
C ASP A 302 1.68 -14.53 15.89
N SER A 303 2.97 -14.79 15.96
CA SER A 303 4.01 -13.77 16.04
C SER A 303 4.25 -13.03 14.72
N GLU A 304 3.93 -13.66 13.59
CA GLU A 304 4.12 -13.11 12.27
C GLU A 304 2.98 -12.18 11.87
N LYS A 305 3.31 -11.06 11.24
CA LYS A 305 2.36 -10.06 10.73
C LYS A 305 2.58 -9.89 9.24
N ILE A 306 1.51 -9.93 8.48
CA ILE A 306 1.52 -9.56 7.04
C ILE A 306 1.75 -8.04 6.94
N ILE A 307 2.65 -7.64 6.06
CA ILE A 307 3.10 -6.26 5.85
C ILE A 307 2.45 -5.67 4.59
#